data_6912e176e6723982d00590361acee1dd
#
_entry.id   6912e176e6723982d00590361acee1dd
#
_cell.length_a   1.000
_cell.length_b   1.000
_cell.length_c   1.000
_cell.angle_alpha   90.00
_cell.angle_beta   90.00
_cell.angle_gamma   90.00
#
_symmetry.space_group_name_H-M   'P 1'
#
loop_
_entity.id
_entity.type
_entity.pdbx_description
1 polymer ?
#
loop_
_entity_poly.entity_id
_entity_poly.type
_entity_poly.pdbx_seq_one_letter_code
_entity_poly.pdbx_strand_id
1 'polypeptide(L)'
;MIHVNKPLACCALCLLLGAGRQLIAQTSHPPRRHIPDPAAQTLNDLLNAAQAALDKQDFEAAAQDYRDYLAKKPDDAVVHYDLGYVYFALHRPADARDEYQRAITLDPKMSAAYLNLGATLLESDPAAAVDPLQKAAALTPQDAHTQWVLGTALERSGRLQQAIEQYEAARKLDGADFRIRLSLARALLIAGRPSEAEAEYRAALTLQGTPSEMAQVHRGLAEVLIAGKKLAEASGELTLYLESEPTDAKARVDHASLLFDLDKSDEALAELDRAAKSEPEDLRALKLRSDIFWKLKRYGDAVAVLQKAAAIAPLDADISARLGEAYLQTKDYANATHWLATSYHLNSSANDVLLYLGEAEYGGKNYAQALAVLDELSRREQLPPGSWYVRASCLDNLGQAAQALDAYQKFLQLNKDENSDMYFVSTARVRVLTRELQNKKR
;
A
#
# COMPACT_ATOMS: atom_id res chain seq x y z
N MET A 1 8.29 -4.80 4.86
CA MET A 1 8.09 -5.61 3.64
C MET A 1 6.63 -5.45 3.24
N ILE A 2 6.36 -4.62 2.25
CA ILE A 2 4.99 -4.32 1.80
C ILE A 2 4.61 -5.40 0.79
N HIS A 3 3.66 -6.27 1.16
CA HIS A 3 3.05 -7.20 0.23
C HIS A 3 2.19 -6.43 -0.78
N VAL A 4 2.67 -6.35 -2.02
CA VAL A 4 1.88 -5.87 -3.15
C VAL A 4 0.85 -6.93 -3.49
N ASN A 5 -0.38 -6.75 -3.06
CA ASN A 5 -1.51 -7.57 -3.46
C ASN A 5 -2.00 -7.14 -4.84
N LYS A 6 -2.09 -8.10 -5.75
CA LYS A 6 -2.69 -7.94 -7.08
C LYS A 6 -4.18 -7.63 -6.95
N PRO A 7 -4.72 -6.55 -7.55
CA PRO A 7 -5.47 -6.66 -8.80
C PRO A 7 -5.44 -5.37 -9.65
N LEU A 8 -4.71 -5.33 -10.71
CA LEU A 8 -4.79 -4.26 -11.73
C LEU A 8 -4.59 -4.78 -13.15
N ALA A 9 -4.76 -6.10 -13.35
CA ALA A 9 -4.53 -6.73 -14.66
C ALA A 9 -5.60 -6.43 -15.72
N CYS A 10 -6.80 -6.00 -15.32
CA CYS A 10 -7.94 -5.90 -16.26
C CYS A 10 -7.96 -4.61 -17.11
N CYS A 11 -7.38 -3.49 -16.63
CA CYS A 11 -7.47 -2.20 -17.34
C CYS A 11 -6.46 -2.01 -18.48
N ALA A 12 -5.28 -2.64 -18.39
CA ALA A 12 -4.24 -2.43 -19.41
C ALA A 12 -4.59 -3.10 -20.76
N LEU A 13 -5.31 -4.23 -20.73
CA LEU A 13 -5.68 -4.97 -21.93
C LEU A 13 -6.76 -4.26 -22.75
N CYS A 14 -7.74 -3.63 -22.10
CA CYS A 14 -8.77 -2.86 -22.79
C CYS A 14 -8.21 -1.60 -23.48
N LEU A 15 -7.13 -1.01 -22.96
CA LEU A 15 -6.46 0.15 -23.57
C LEU A 15 -5.61 -0.23 -24.81
N LEU A 16 -5.06 -1.46 -24.86
CA LEU A 16 -4.35 -1.97 -26.02
C LEU A 16 -5.30 -2.18 -27.24
N LEU A 17 -6.56 -2.53 -26.98
CA LEU A 17 -7.58 -2.69 -28.05
C LEU A 17 -7.97 -1.38 -28.74
N GLY A 18 -7.90 -0.24 -28.03
CA GLY A 18 -8.21 1.08 -28.59
C GLY A 18 -7.17 1.57 -29.61
N ALA A 19 -5.92 1.21 -29.45
CA ALA A 19 -4.84 1.61 -30.36
C ALA A 19 -4.80 0.76 -31.66
N GLY A 20 -5.25 -0.48 -31.60
CA GLY A 20 -5.33 -1.37 -32.77
C GLY A 20 -6.27 -0.86 -33.88
N ARG A 21 -7.26 -0.04 -33.53
CA ARG A 21 -8.19 0.55 -34.53
C ARG A 21 -7.54 1.57 -35.47
N GLN A 22 -6.48 2.26 -35.07
CA GLN A 22 -5.80 3.22 -35.95
C GLN A 22 -4.78 2.58 -36.91
N LEU A 23 -4.27 1.40 -36.58
CA LEU A 23 -3.29 0.71 -37.43
C LEU A 23 -3.94 -0.06 -38.59
N ILE A 24 -5.22 -0.48 -38.47
CA ILE A 24 -5.96 -1.15 -39.56
C ILE A 24 -6.31 -0.14 -40.71
N ALA A 25 -6.43 1.15 -40.40
CA ALA A 25 -6.80 2.15 -41.37
C ALA A 25 -5.66 2.59 -42.32
N GLN A 26 -4.42 2.15 -42.10
CA GLN A 26 -3.26 2.61 -42.90
C GLN A 26 -2.72 1.57 -43.92
N THR A 27 -3.29 0.38 -44.03
CA THR A 27 -2.96 -0.54 -45.13
C THR A 27 -3.80 -0.27 -46.36
N SER A 28 -3.83 0.97 -46.85
CA SER A 28 -4.37 1.26 -48.18
C SER A 28 -3.37 0.79 -49.24
N HIS A 29 -3.61 -0.37 -49.81
CA HIS A 29 -2.86 -0.84 -50.99
C HIS A 29 -3.22 0.02 -52.20
N PRO A 30 -2.25 0.45 -53.01
CA PRO A 30 -2.54 1.18 -54.25
C PRO A 30 -3.25 0.24 -55.24
N PRO A 31 -4.24 0.68 -55.99
CA PRO A 31 -5.02 -0.17 -56.88
C PRO A 31 -4.13 -0.69 -58.02
N ARG A 32 -3.77 -1.96 -58.00
CA ARG A 32 -3.22 -2.64 -59.20
C ARG A 32 -4.39 -3.08 -60.09
N ARG A 33 -4.55 -2.46 -61.24
CA ARG A 33 -5.38 -2.97 -62.31
C ARG A 33 -4.75 -4.24 -62.85
N HIS A 34 -5.23 -5.41 -62.40
CA HIS A 34 -4.95 -6.71 -62.97
C HIS A 34 -6.31 -7.37 -63.29
N ILE A 35 -6.39 -8.03 -64.45
CA ILE A 35 -7.52 -8.92 -64.78
C ILE A 35 -7.47 -10.06 -63.74
N PRO A 36 -8.46 -10.25 -62.90
CA PRO A 36 -8.37 -11.23 -61.78
C PRO A 36 -8.40 -12.65 -62.35
N ASP A 37 -7.40 -13.46 -61.97
CA ASP A 37 -7.52 -14.92 -61.98
C ASP A 37 -8.75 -15.34 -61.11
N PRO A 38 -9.59 -16.26 -61.57
CA PRO A 38 -10.73 -16.73 -60.76
C PRO A 38 -10.34 -17.23 -59.36
N ALA A 39 -9.12 -17.78 -59.18
CA ALA A 39 -8.59 -18.15 -57.86
C ALA A 39 -8.25 -16.89 -57.02
N ALA A 40 -7.77 -15.81 -57.62
CA ALA A 40 -7.49 -14.56 -56.95
C ALA A 40 -8.76 -13.84 -56.49
N GLN A 41 -9.82 -13.91 -57.26
CA GLN A 41 -11.15 -13.39 -56.89
C GLN A 41 -11.73 -14.09 -55.67
N THR A 42 -11.59 -15.43 -55.55
CA THR A 42 -12.06 -16.20 -54.38
C THR A 42 -11.26 -15.85 -53.11
N LEU A 43 -9.99 -15.57 -53.20
CA LEU A 43 -9.17 -15.11 -52.06
C LEU A 43 -9.55 -13.70 -51.60
N ASN A 44 -9.79 -12.79 -52.57
CA ASN A 44 -10.27 -11.43 -52.26
C ASN A 44 -11.67 -11.43 -51.62
N ASP A 45 -12.55 -12.35 -52.02
CA ASP A 45 -13.89 -12.48 -51.44
C ASP A 45 -13.78 -12.92 -49.94
N LEU A 46 -12.88 -13.82 -49.62
CA LEU A 46 -12.61 -14.23 -48.21
C LEU A 46 -12.06 -13.08 -47.38
N LEU A 47 -11.09 -12.29 -47.90
CA LEU A 47 -10.59 -11.12 -47.18
C LEU A 47 -11.65 -10.03 -46.96
N ASN A 48 -12.50 -9.80 -47.97
CA ASN A 48 -13.60 -8.86 -47.85
C ASN A 48 -14.67 -9.35 -46.85
N ALA A 49 -14.93 -10.65 -46.80
CA ALA A 49 -15.83 -11.24 -45.82
C ALA A 49 -15.27 -11.12 -44.39
N ALA A 50 -14.00 -11.44 -44.20
CA ALA A 50 -13.31 -11.26 -42.91
C ALA A 50 -13.34 -9.79 -42.45
N GLN A 51 -13.06 -8.84 -43.35
CA GLN A 51 -13.15 -7.42 -43.02
C GLN A 51 -14.58 -6.99 -42.65
N ALA A 52 -15.57 -7.45 -43.40
CA ALA A 52 -17.00 -7.18 -43.11
C ALA A 52 -17.45 -7.80 -41.77
N ALA A 53 -16.89 -8.93 -41.39
CA ALA A 53 -17.10 -9.55 -40.07
C ALA A 53 -16.44 -8.75 -38.96
N LEU A 54 -15.22 -8.26 -39.16
CA LEU A 54 -14.52 -7.35 -38.22
C LEU A 54 -15.30 -6.05 -37.99
N ASP A 55 -15.82 -5.44 -39.04
CA ASP A 55 -16.62 -4.21 -38.93
C ASP A 55 -17.90 -4.41 -38.09
N LYS A 56 -18.42 -5.65 -38.07
CA LYS A 56 -19.57 -6.07 -37.23
C LYS A 56 -19.13 -6.58 -35.84
N GLN A 57 -17.83 -6.65 -35.57
CA GLN A 57 -17.23 -7.26 -34.38
C GLN A 57 -17.55 -8.78 -34.25
N ASP A 58 -17.84 -9.45 -35.38
CA ASP A 58 -18.00 -10.90 -35.46
C ASP A 58 -16.65 -11.57 -35.65
N PHE A 59 -15.89 -11.63 -34.55
CA PHE A 59 -14.51 -12.13 -34.55
C PHE A 59 -14.45 -13.64 -34.91
N GLU A 60 -15.47 -14.43 -34.58
CA GLU A 60 -15.49 -15.86 -34.92
C GLU A 60 -15.65 -16.05 -36.45
N ALA A 61 -16.55 -15.29 -37.09
CA ALA A 61 -16.68 -15.32 -38.54
C ALA A 61 -15.40 -14.84 -39.24
N ALA A 62 -14.79 -13.73 -38.76
CA ALA A 62 -13.54 -13.25 -39.29
C ALA A 62 -12.41 -14.28 -39.19
N ALA A 63 -12.29 -14.98 -38.02
CA ALA A 63 -11.34 -16.06 -37.85
C ALA A 63 -11.54 -17.22 -38.81
N GLN A 64 -12.80 -17.57 -39.11
CA GLN A 64 -13.11 -18.62 -40.08
C GLN A 64 -12.65 -18.22 -41.49
N ASP A 65 -13.02 -17.02 -41.94
CA ASP A 65 -12.66 -16.53 -43.26
C ASP A 65 -11.17 -16.42 -43.47
N TYR A 66 -10.41 -15.93 -42.46
CA TYR A 66 -8.94 -15.91 -42.51
C TYR A 66 -8.34 -17.32 -42.54
N ARG A 67 -8.87 -18.29 -41.80
CA ARG A 67 -8.41 -19.69 -41.89
C ARG A 67 -8.68 -20.29 -43.28
N ASP A 68 -9.82 -20.01 -43.87
CA ASP A 68 -10.19 -20.51 -45.23
C ASP A 68 -9.29 -19.89 -46.30
N TYR A 69 -8.90 -18.61 -46.09
CA TYR A 69 -7.89 -17.94 -46.91
C TYR A 69 -6.52 -18.62 -46.79
N LEU A 70 -6.05 -18.81 -45.54
CA LEU A 70 -4.73 -19.40 -45.27
C LEU A 70 -4.62 -20.86 -45.67
N ALA A 71 -5.76 -21.60 -45.70
CA ALA A 71 -5.80 -22.94 -46.28
C ALA A 71 -5.48 -22.98 -47.79
N LYS A 72 -5.73 -21.85 -48.49
CA LYS A 72 -5.41 -21.72 -49.92
C LYS A 72 -4.08 -21.01 -50.16
N LYS A 73 -3.67 -20.10 -49.26
CA LYS A 73 -2.44 -19.30 -49.34
C LYS A 73 -1.77 -19.22 -47.97
N PRO A 74 -1.02 -20.26 -47.58
CA PRO A 74 -0.45 -20.36 -46.23
C PRO A 74 0.72 -19.39 -45.93
N ASP A 75 1.32 -18.76 -46.97
CA ASP A 75 2.52 -17.93 -46.84
C ASP A 75 2.16 -16.43 -46.87
N ASP A 76 1.04 -16.03 -46.28
CA ASP A 76 0.64 -14.62 -46.22
C ASP A 76 0.81 -14.07 -44.82
N ALA A 77 1.93 -13.36 -44.61
CA ALA A 77 2.30 -12.80 -43.33
C ALA A 77 1.25 -11.84 -42.76
N VAL A 78 0.59 -11.07 -43.64
CA VAL A 78 -0.42 -10.09 -43.21
C VAL A 78 -1.67 -10.80 -42.67
N VAL A 79 -2.10 -11.85 -43.38
CA VAL A 79 -3.29 -12.59 -42.95
C VAL A 79 -3.05 -13.41 -41.67
N HIS A 80 -1.85 -13.92 -41.48
CA HIS A 80 -1.46 -14.52 -40.20
C HIS A 80 -1.49 -13.47 -39.07
N TYR A 81 -0.99 -12.26 -39.32
CA TYR A 81 -1.07 -11.16 -38.36
C TYR A 81 -2.53 -10.81 -38.02
N ASP A 82 -3.39 -10.65 -39.02
CA ASP A 82 -4.79 -10.31 -38.84
C ASP A 82 -5.56 -11.42 -38.09
N LEU A 83 -5.28 -12.68 -38.40
CA LEU A 83 -5.84 -13.82 -37.65
C LEU A 83 -5.36 -13.84 -36.19
N GLY A 84 -4.09 -13.55 -35.96
CA GLY A 84 -3.55 -13.38 -34.61
C GLY A 84 -4.27 -12.28 -33.82
N TYR A 85 -4.56 -11.14 -34.46
CA TYR A 85 -5.35 -10.04 -33.86
C TYR A 85 -6.77 -10.52 -33.49
N VAL A 86 -7.42 -11.24 -34.41
CA VAL A 86 -8.76 -11.78 -34.18
C VAL A 86 -8.77 -12.77 -33.00
N TYR A 87 -7.79 -13.67 -32.92
CA TYR A 87 -7.67 -14.59 -31.78
C TYR A 87 -7.41 -13.87 -30.47
N PHE A 88 -6.63 -12.81 -30.50
CA PHE A 88 -6.43 -11.97 -29.32
C PHE A 88 -7.74 -11.31 -28.86
N ALA A 89 -8.54 -10.79 -29.80
CA ALA A 89 -9.87 -10.23 -29.51
C ALA A 89 -10.86 -11.26 -28.98
N LEU A 90 -10.72 -12.52 -29.38
CA LEU A 90 -11.50 -13.67 -28.88
C LEU A 90 -10.98 -14.21 -27.53
N HIS A 91 -10.04 -13.55 -26.88
CA HIS A 91 -9.39 -14.04 -25.65
C HIS A 91 -8.74 -15.43 -25.79
N ARG A 92 -8.18 -15.70 -26.97
CA ARG A 92 -7.44 -16.93 -27.31
C ARG A 92 -5.94 -16.63 -27.47
N PRO A 93 -5.22 -16.30 -26.40
CA PRO A 93 -3.83 -15.79 -26.47
C PRO A 93 -2.83 -16.83 -27.02
N ALA A 94 -3.07 -18.13 -26.83
CA ALA A 94 -2.21 -19.17 -27.37
C ALA A 94 -2.27 -19.22 -28.91
N ASP A 95 -3.47 -19.18 -29.47
CA ASP A 95 -3.66 -19.16 -30.92
C ASP A 95 -3.13 -17.86 -31.52
N ALA A 96 -3.40 -16.71 -30.85
CA ALA A 96 -2.86 -15.41 -31.30
C ALA A 96 -1.32 -15.41 -31.36
N ARG A 97 -0.67 -15.93 -30.33
CA ARG A 97 0.80 -16.06 -30.29
C ARG A 97 1.33 -16.87 -31.48
N ASP A 98 0.71 -18.01 -31.76
CA ASP A 98 1.16 -18.90 -32.83
C ASP A 98 1.02 -18.24 -34.21
N GLU A 99 -0.07 -17.49 -34.43
CA GLU A 99 -0.27 -16.78 -35.68
C GLU A 99 0.66 -15.55 -35.83
N TYR A 100 0.92 -14.79 -34.76
CA TYR A 100 1.93 -13.73 -34.80
C TYR A 100 3.32 -14.27 -35.05
N GLN A 101 3.67 -15.44 -34.48
CA GLN A 101 4.96 -16.08 -34.73
C GLN A 101 5.12 -16.53 -36.19
N ARG A 102 4.04 -17.00 -36.83
CA ARG A 102 4.02 -17.31 -38.28
C ARG A 102 4.20 -16.05 -39.10
N ALA A 103 3.49 -14.97 -38.78
CA ALA A 103 3.63 -13.68 -39.44
C ALA A 103 5.08 -13.17 -39.40
N ILE A 104 5.73 -13.25 -38.24
CA ILE A 104 7.14 -12.88 -38.01
C ILE A 104 8.10 -13.77 -38.82
N THR A 105 7.79 -15.06 -38.91
CA THR A 105 8.62 -16.00 -39.68
C THR A 105 8.58 -15.68 -41.17
N LEU A 106 7.42 -15.29 -41.69
CA LEU A 106 7.22 -14.91 -43.07
C LEU A 106 7.73 -13.51 -43.41
N ASP A 107 7.51 -12.56 -42.50
CA ASP A 107 8.04 -11.18 -42.60
C ASP A 107 8.75 -10.74 -41.31
N PRO A 108 10.06 -10.95 -41.18
CA PRO A 108 10.85 -10.53 -40.01
C PRO A 108 10.95 -9.01 -39.81
N LYS A 109 10.39 -8.19 -40.73
CA LYS A 109 10.34 -6.74 -40.60
C LYS A 109 8.97 -6.22 -40.15
N MET A 110 8.01 -7.08 -39.91
CA MET A 110 6.67 -6.71 -39.44
C MET A 110 6.70 -6.32 -37.97
N SER A 111 6.98 -5.04 -37.68
CA SER A 111 7.07 -4.52 -36.32
C SER A 111 5.76 -4.71 -35.53
N ALA A 112 4.61 -4.58 -36.20
CA ALA A 112 3.29 -4.78 -35.59
C ALA A 112 3.08 -6.20 -35.05
N ALA A 113 3.61 -7.22 -35.77
CA ALA A 113 3.50 -8.60 -35.30
C ALA A 113 4.36 -8.87 -34.06
N TYR A 114 5.56 -8.28 -34.02
CA TYR A 114 6.39 -8.33 -32.80
C TYR A 114 5.76 -7.60 -31.61
N LEU A 115 5.18 -6.40 -31.85
CA LEU A 115 4.50 -5.64 -30.82
C LEU A 115 3.33 -6.42 -30.23
N ASN A 116 2.47 -6.97 -31.10
CA ASN A 116 1.27 -7.70 -30.66
C ASN A 116 1.63 -9.05 -30.03
N LEU A 117 2.68 -9.72 -30.50
CA LEU A 117 3.20 -10.93 -29.83
C LEU A 117 3.66 -10.58 -28.41
N GLY A 118 4.45 -9.55 -28.24
CA GLY A 118 4.89 -9.09 -26.92
C GLY A 118 3.74 -8.66 -26.04
N ALA A 119 2.78 -7.92 -26.55
CA ALA A 119 1.58 -7.52 -25.81
C ALA A 119 0.74 -8.74 -25.35
N THR A 120 0.63 -9.77 -26.21
CA THR A 120 -0.06 -11.02 -25.87
C THR A 120 0.63 -11.77 -24.73
N LEU A 121 1.97 -11.76 -24.70
CA LEU A 121 2.76 -12.42 -23.66
C LEU A 121 2.79 -11.64 -22.34
N LEU A 122 2.51 -10.35 -22.36
CA LEU A 122 2.71 -9.43 -21.24
C LEU A 122 1.95 -9.82 -19.96
N GLU A 123 0.81 -10.50 -20.08
CA GLU A 123 0.03 -10.94 -18.92
C GLU A 123 0.48 -12.29 -18.36
N SER A 124 0.83 -13.21 -19.24
CA SER A 124 1.16 -14.58 -18.85
C SER A 124 2.64 -14.77 -18.55
N ASP A 125 3.52 -14.13 -19.34
CA ASP A 125 4.98 -14.21 -19.22
C ASP A 125 5.62 -12.87 -19.63
N PRO A 126 5.69 -11.90 -18.72
CA PRO A 126 6.32 -10.60 -19.01
C PRO A 126 7.79 -10.72 -19.42
N ALA A 127 8.51 -11.76 -18.97
CA ALA A 127 9.91 -11.94 -19.32
C ALA A 127 10.05 -12.37 -20.78
N ALA A 128 9.19 -13.28 -21.26
CA ALA A 128 9.14 -13.68 -22.66
C ALA A 128 8.63 -12.57 -23.59
N ALA A 129 7.88 -11.61 -23.08
CA ALA A 129 7.42 -10.44 -23.85
C ALA A 129 8.55 -9.49 -24.24
N VAL A 130 9.66 -9.46 -23.50
CA VAL A 130 10.74 -8.46 -23.70
C VAL A 130 11.41 -8.59 -25.06
N ASP A 131 11.80 -9.79 -25.46
CA ASP A 131 12.55 -10.00 -26.71
C ASP A 131 11.75 -9.56 -27.96
N PRO A 132 10.48 -9.99 -28.16
CA PRO A 132 9.69 -9.48 -29.29
C PRO A 132 9.47 -7.96 -29.23
N LEU A 133 9.24 -7.39 -28.04
CA LEU A 133 9.08 -5.93 -27.92
C LEU A 133 10.37 -5.16 -28.21
N GLN A 134 11.53 -5.68 -27.85
CA GLN A 134 12.81 -5.10 -28.25
C GLN A 134 12.99 -5.11 -29.78
N LYS A 135 12.55 -6.19 -30.44
CA LYS A 135 12.56 -6.25 -31.92
C LYS A 135 11.60 -5.23 -32.52
N ALA A 136 10.38 -5.10 -31.98
CA ALA A 136 9.44 -4.07 -32.41
C ALA A 136 10.02 -2.68 -32.26
N ALA A 137 10.59 -2.35 -31.09
CA ALA A 137 11.21 -1.06 -30.81
C ALA A 137 12.42 -0.76 -31.72
N ALA A 138 13.21 -1.77 -32.07
CA ALA A 138 14.32 -1.62 -33.01
C ALA A 138 13.84 -1.34 -34.44
N LEU A 139 12.69 -1.90 -34.85
CA LEU A 139 12.09 -1.67 -36.17
C LEU A 139 11.35 -0.31 -36.25
N THR A 140 10.79 0.14 -35.13
CA THR A 140 10.04 1.41 -35.03
C THR A 140 10.54 2.28 -33.88
N PRO A 141 11.78 2.79 -33.93
CA PRO A 141 12.39 3.50 -32.80
C PRO A 141 11.73 4.85 -32.48
N GLN A 142 10.92 5.39 -33.40
CA GLN A 142 10.17 6.65 -33.23
C GLN A 142 8.71 6.44 -32.81
N ASP A 143 8.31 5.22 -32.47
CA ASP A 143 6.96 4.93 -31.97
C ASP A 143 6.94 4.95 -30.45
N ALA A 144 6.33 5.99 -29.87
CA ALA A 144 6.22 6.15 -28.42
C ALA A 144 5.46 5.01 -27.76
N HIS A 145 4.42 4.49 -28.44
CA HIS A 145 3.63 3.38 -27.91
C HIS A 145 4.46 2.10 -27.76
N THR A 146 5.23 1.75 -28.78
CA THR A 146 6.13 0.58 -28.73
C THR A 146 7.15 0.69 -27.60
N GLN A 147 7.77 1.87 -27.41
CA GLN A 147 8.69 2.12 -26.30
C GLN A 147 8.00 1.98 -24.94
N TRP A 148 6.78 2.51 -24.80
CA TRP A 148 6.01 2.40 -23.59
C TRP A 148 5.62 0.95 -23.25
N VAL A 149 5.18 0.15 -24.25
CA VAL A 149 4.84 -1.28 -24.05
C VAL A 149 6.09 -2.08 -23.66
N LEU A 150 7.24 -1.82 -24.29
CA LEU A 150 8.52 -2.42 -23.89
C LEU A 150 8.89 -2.06 -22.45
N GLY A 151 8.75 -0.79 -22.06
CA GLY A 151 8.94 -0.33 -20.70
C GLY A 151 8.06 -1.11 -19.70
N THR A 152 6.79 -1.34 -20.07
CA THR A 152 5.85 -2.12 -19.23
C THR A 152 6.27 -3.59 -19.08
N ALA A 153 6.78 -4.22 -20.13
CA ALA A 153 7.29 -5.58 -20.06
C ALA A 153 8.54 -5.68 -19.18
N LEU A 154 9.44 -4.72 -19.30
CA LEU A 154 10.66 -4.63 -18.49
C LEU A 154 10.32 -4.41 -17.00
N GLU A 155 9.38 -3.51 -16.69
CA GLU A 155 8.91 -3.27 -15.32
C GLU A 155 8.33 -4.54 -14.71
N ARG A 156 7.41 -5.21 -15.42
CA ARG A 156 6.77 -6.45 -14.94
C ARG A 156 7.74 -7.63 -14.82
N SER A 157 8.81 -7.63 -15.60
CA SER A 157 9.90 -8.63 -15.51
C SER A 157 10.96 -8.29 -14.44
N GLY A 158 10.76 -7.19 -13.65
CA GLY A 158 11.67 -6.77 -12.59
C GLY A 158 12.89 -5.97 -13.07
N ARG A 159 12.96 -5.59 -14.34
CA ARG A 159 14.05 -4.82 -14.95
C ARG A 159 13.76 -3.31 -14.87
N LEU A 160 13.54 -2.81 -13.64
CA LEU A 160 13.00 -1.46 -13.40
C LEU A 160 13.82 -0.34 -14.05
N GLN A 161 15.16 -0.40 -13.97
CA GLN A 161 16.01 0.66 -14.54
C GLN A 161 15.87 0.73 -16.06
N GLN A 162 15.82 -0.42 -16.74
CA GLN A 162 15.61 -0.49 -18.18
C GLN A 162 14.20 -0.01 -18.57
N ALA A 163 13.19 -0.30 -17.72
CA ALA A 163 11.84 0.20 -17.93
C ALA A 163 11.79 1.74 -17.91
N ILE A 164 12.46 2.36 -16.94
CA ILE A 164 12.55 3.82 -16.84
C ILE A 164 13.17 4.41 -18.12
N GLU A 165 14.26 3.82 -18.63
CA GLU A 165 14.91 4.26 -19.88
C GLU A 165 13.93 4.22 -21.06
N GLN A 166 13.11 3.17 -21.17
CA GLN A 166 12.12 3.07 -22.24
C GLN A 166 10.95 4.05 -22.05
N TYR A 167 10.48 4.25 -20.82
CA TYR A 167 9.46 5.26 -20.52
C TYR A 167 9.96 6.69 -20.79
N GLU A 168 11.23 6.99 -20.46
CA GLU A 168 11.85 8.27 -20.81
C GLU A 168 11.97 8.46 -22.33
N ALA A 169 12.29 7.39 -23.07
CA ALA A 169 12.32 7.43 -24.54
C ALA A 169 10.91 7.68 -25.09
N ALA A 170 9.89 6.96 -24.59
CA ALA A 170 8.50 7.16 -24.97
C ALA A 170 8.03 8.60 -24.68
N ARG A 171 8.35 9.14 -23.51
CA ARG A 171 8.02 10.53 -23.11
C ARG A 171 8.66 11.56 -24.02
N LYS A 172 9.89 11.34 -24.50
CA LYS A 172 10.56 12.24 -25.45
C LYS A 172 9.85 12.27 -26.80
N LEU A 173 9.26 11.15 -27.21
CA LEU A 173 8.53 11.02 -28.46
C LEU A 173 7.11 11.57 -28.36
N ASP A 174 6.42 11.25 -27.29
CA ASP A 174 5.09 11.76 -26.96
C ASP A 174 4.97 12.13 -25.48
N GLY A 175 5.28 13.36 -25.16
CA GLY A 175 5.18 13.90 -23.80
C GLY A 175 3.76 14.30 -23.40
N ALA A 176 2.78 14.21 -24.30
CA ALA A 176 1.38 14.49 -24.03
C ALA A 176 0.55 13.21 -23.78
N ASP A 177 1.14 12.02 -23.95
CA ASP A 177 0.46 10.79 -23.55
C ASP A 177 0.49 10.64 -22.02
N PHE A 178 -0.72 10.70 -21.45
CA PHE A 178 -0.94 10.56 -20.02
C PHE A 178 -0.39 9.23 -19.44
N ARG A 179 -0.58 8.12 -20.16
CA ARG A 179 -0.17 6.77 -19.72
C ARG A 179 1.35 6.66 -19.59
N ILE A 180 2.08 7.28 -20.51
CA ILE A 180 3.54 7.29 -20.49
C ILE A 180 4.04 8.04 -19.25
N ARG A 181 3.48 9.22 -18.95
CA ARG A 181 3.87 9.99 -17.76
C ARG A 181 3.52 9.27 -16.47
N LEU A 182 2.32 8.68 -16.38
CA LEU A 182 1.90 7.92 -15.21
C LEU A 182 2.80 6.71 -14.96
N SER A 183 3.14 5.96 -16.03
CA SER A 183 4.03 4.81 -15.93
C SER A 183 5.44 5.21 -15.50
N LEU A 184 5.97 6.29 -16.08
CA LEU A 184 7.28 6.82 -15.71
C LEU A 184 7.31 7.30 -14.26
N ALA A 185 6.31 8.07 -13.84
CA ALA A 185 6.21 8.59 -12.47
C ALA A 185 6.21 7.45 -11.44
N ARG A 186 5.39 6.42 -11.69
CA ARG A 186 5.32 5.23 -10.82
C ARG A 186 6.65 4.47 -10.77
N ALA A 187 7.28 4.25 -11.93
CA ALA A 187 8.56 3.57 -12.00
C ALA A 187 9.68 4.35 -11.28
N LEU A 188 9.70 5.67 -11.40
CA LEU A 188 10.62 6.55 -10.69
C LEU A 188 10.42 6.51 -9.19
N LEU A 189 9.16 6.49 -8.72
CA LEU A 189 8.86 6.36 -7.29
C LEU A 189 9.38 5.03 -6.72
N ILE A 190 9.13 3.92 -7.42
CA ILE A 190 9.62 2.58 -7.04
C ILE A 190 11.17 2.55 -7.04
N ALA A 191 11.81 3.27 -7.96
CA ALA A 191 13.26 3.38 -8.05
C ALA A 191 13.88 4.29 -6.97
N GLY A 192 13.09 4.89 -6.08
CA GLY A 192 13.59 5.81 -5.05
C GLY A 192 14.00 7.18 -5.61
N ARG A 193 13.40 7.63 -6.72
CA ARG A 193 13.61 8.94 -7.35
C ARG A 193 12.37 9.85 -7.17
N PRO A 194 11.98 10.19 -5.92
CA PRO A 194 10.69 10.83 -5.64
C PRO A 194 10.57 12.23 -6.26
N SER A 195 11.64 13.02 -6.33
CA SER A 195 11.57 14.37 -6.92
C SER A 195 11.23 14.34 -8.42
N GLU A 196 11.74 13.34 -9.14
CA GLU A 196 11.46 13.17 -10.56
C GLU A 196 10.05 12.58 -10.76
N ALA A 197 9.64 11.66 -9.89
CA ALA A 197 8.28 11.14 -9.89
C ALA A 197 7.25 12.26 -9.65
N GLU A 198 7.50 13.16 -8.69
CA GLU A 198 6.64 14.32 -8.42
C GLU A 198 6.48 15.19 -9.67
N ALA A 199 7.57 15.46 -10.38
CA ALA A 199 7.53 16.26 -11.59
C ALA A 199 6.66 15.62 -12.69
N GLU A 200 6.77 14.30 -12.88
CA GLU A 200 5.98 13.59 -13.89
C GLU A 200 4.49 13.47 -13.47
N TYR A 201 4.17 13.23 -12.19
CA TYR A 201 2.79 13.25 -11.71
C TYR A 201 2.16 14.63 -11.89
N ARG A 202 2.86 15.71 -11.51
CA ARG A 202 2.37 17.09 -11.71
C ARG A 202 2.17 17.43 -13.19
N ALA A 203 3.06 16.95 -14.05
CA ALA A 203 2.89 17.11 -15.49
C ALA A 203 1.69 16.30 -16.01
N ALA A 204 1.44 15.10 -15.49
CA ALA A 204 0.27 14.31 -15.86
C ALA A 204 -1.05 15.01 -15.48
N LEU A 205 -1.11 15.73 -14.34
CA LEU A 205 -2.28 16.52 -13.94
C LEU A 205 -2.66 17.63 -14.95
N THR A 206 -1.75 18.07 -15.80
CA THR A 206 -2.02 19.07 -16.84
C THR A 206 -2.62 18.46 -18.12
N LEU A 207 -2.67 17.14 -18.20
CA LEU A 207 -3.18 16.40 -19.35
C LEU A 207 -4.63 15.96 -19.11
N GLN A 208 -5.31 15.59 -20.19
CA GLN A 208 -6.65 15.01 -20.10
C GLN A 208 -6.52 13.50 -19.91
N GLY A 209 -7.05 13.02 -18.78
CA GLY A 209 -7.17 11.60 -18.44
C GLY A 209 -8.62 11.24 -18.14
N THR A 210 -8.90 9.96 -18.11
CA THR A 210 -10.16 9.43 -17.55
C THR A 210 -10.21 9.69 -16.03
N PRO A 211 -11.40 9.75 -15.40
CA PRO A 211 -11.49 9.90 -13.95
C PRO A 211 -10.65 8.88 -13.17
N SER A 212 -10.62 7.61 -13.60
CA SER A 212 -9.81 6.57 -12.96
C SER A 212 -8.30 6.80 -13.11
N GLU A 213 -7.84 7.27 -14.28
CA GLU A 213 -6.43 7.62 -14.49
C GLU A 213 -6.03 8.83 -13.66
N MET A 214 -6.87 9.85 -13.57
CA MET A 214 -6.62 11.02 -12.72
C MET A 214 -6.57 10.64 -11.24
N ALA A 215 -7.45 9.74 -10.79
CA ALA A 215 -7.39 9.19 -9.44
C ALA A 215 -6.03 8.52 -9.15
N GLN A 216 -5.51 7.72 -10.09
CA GLN A 216 -4.20 7.10 -9.94
C GLN A 216 -3.06 8.14 -9.80
N VAL A 217 -3.14 9.25 -10.53
CA VAL A 217 -2.16 10.35 -10.40
C VAL A 217 -2.24 11.00 -9.04
N HIS A 218 -3.44 11.34 -8.56
CA HIS A 218 -3.63 11.93 -7.25
C HIS A 218 -3.10 11.02 -6.13
N ARG A 219 -3.36 9.71 -6.22
CA ARG A 219 -2.84 8.73 -5.26
C ARG A 219 -1.31 8.66 -5.30
N GLY A 220 -0.71 8.51 -6.50
CA GLY A 220 0.74 8.44 -6.65
C GLY A 220 1.45 9.72 -6.22
N LEU A 221 0.87 10.88 -6.53
CA LEU A 221 1.40 12.18 -6.09
C LEU A 221 1.34 12.30 -4.56
N ALA A 222 0.25 11.85 -3.92
CA ALA A 222 0.16 11.82 -2.47
C ALA A 222 1.27 10.97 -1.85
N GLU A 223 1.53 9.76 -2.39
CA GLU A 223 2.62 8.88 -1.91
C GLU A 223 3.99 9.58 -1.98
N VAL A 224 4.28 10.26 -3.08
CA VAL A 224 5.52 11.04 -3.25
C VAL A 224 5.62 12.20 -2.26
N LEU A 225 4.52 12.91 -2.06
CA LEU A 225 4.45 14.05 -1.15
C LEU A 225 4.61 13.63 0.31
N ILE A 226 4.07 12.45 0.69
CA ILE A 226 4.30 11.84 2.01
C ILE A 226 5.80 11.56 2.21
N ALA A 227 6.44 10.90 1.24
CA ALA A 227 7.87 10.63 1.29
C ALA A 227 8.70 11.92 1.39
N GLY A 228 8.25 12.99 0.74
CA GLY A 228 8.83 14.34 0.81
C GLY A 228 8.44 15.15 2.05
N LYS A 229 7.66 14.59 2.99
CA LYS A 229 7.12 15.26 4.19
C LYS A 229 6.27 16.51 3.91
N LYS A 230 5.68 16.59 2.71
CA LYS A 230 4.74 17.64 2.30
C LYS A 230 3.31 17.22 2.68
N LEU A 231 3.05 16.99 3.98
CA LEU A 231 1.85 16.31 4.47
C LEU A 231 0.55 17.03 4.11
N ALA A 232 0.54 18.37 4.12
CA ALA A 232 -0.65 19.14 3.78
C ALA A 232 -1.03 19.01 2.30
N GLU A 233 -0.04 19.03 1.39
CA GLU A 233 -0.28 18.81 -0.03
C GLU A 233 -0.74 17.36 -0.28
N ALA A 234 -0.11 16.38 0.37
CA ALA A 234 -0.49 14.98 0.29
C ALA A 234 -1.95 14.73 0.73
N SER A 235 -2.39 15.38 1.80
CA SER A 235 -3.78 15.32 2.27
C SER A 235 -4.76 15.87 1.22
N GLY A 236 -4.39 16.98 0.53
CA GLY A 236 -5.18 17.53 -0.57
C GLY A 236 -5.31 16.54 -1.74
N GLU A 237 -4.22 15.90 -2.13
CA GLU A 237 -4.22 14.91 -3.22
C GLU A 237 -5.04 13.65 -2.86
N LEU A 238 -4.96 13.16 -1.61
CA LEU A 238 -5.81 12.04 -1.16
C LEU A 238 -7.29 12.43 -1.10
N THR A 239 -7.62 13.69 -0.79
CA THR A 239 -9.01 14.16 -0.86
C THR A 239 -9.54 14.03 -2.28
N LEU A 240 -8.80 14.54 -3.29
CA LEU A 240 -9.19 14.43 -4.70
C LEU A 240 -9.27 12.98 -5.18
N TYR A 241 -8.36 12.12 -4.75
CA TYR A 241 -8.44 10.69 -4.99
C TYR A 241 -9.73 10.09 -4.46
N LEU A 242 -10.08 10.39 -3.20
CA LEU A 242 -11.26 9.85 -2.51
C LEU A 242 -12.60 10.42 -3.01
N GLU A 243 -12.59 11.53 -3.76
CA GLU A 243 -13.76 12.00 -4.49
C GLU A 243 -14.11 11.06 -5.66
N SER A 244 -13.09 10.50 -6.31
CA SER A 244 -13.25 9.54 -7.43
C SER A 244 -13.43 8.11 -6.94
N GLU A 245 -12.75 7.72 -5.86
CA GLU A 245 -12.75 6.38 -5.28
C GLU A 245 -13.25 6.39 -3.81
N PRO A 246 -14.53 6.74 -3.59
CA PRO A 246 -15.06 6.99 -2.25
C PRO A 246 -15.15 5.76 -1.34
N THR A 247 -15.00 4.56 -1.90
CA THR A 247 -15.11 3.29 -1.18
C THR A 247 -13.75 2.68 -0.80
N ASP A 248 -12.63 3.29 -1.20
CA ASP A 248 -11.30 2.81 -0.82
C ASP A 248 -11.01 3.08 0.68
N ALA A 249 -11.38 2.10 1.51
CA ALA A 249 -11.18 2.16 2.95
C ALA A 249 -9.70 2.34 3.33
N LYS A 250 -8.80 1.70 2.59
CA LYS A 250 -7.36 1.78 2.85
C LYS A 250 -6.82 3.20 2.63
N ALA A 251 -7.21 3.84 1.53
CA ALA A 251 -6.82 5.22 1.26
C ALA A 251 -7.42 6.18 2.28
N ARG A 252 -8.63 5.92 2.80
CA ARG A 252 -9.21 6.70 3.91
C ARG A 252 -8.41 6.57 5.19
N VAL A 253 -7.92 5.39 5.52
CA VAL A 253 -7.05 5.19 6.70
C VAL A 253 -5.72 5.91 6.51
N ASP A 254 -5.14 5.88 5.29
CA ASP A 254 -3.92 6.63 4.97
C ASP A 254 -4.16 8.14 5.10
N HIS A 255 -5.30 8.66 4.60
CA HIS A 255 -5.69 10.06 4.75
C HIS A 255 -5.92 10.45 6.22
N ALA A 256 -6.59 9.59 6.99
CA ALA A 256 -6.79 9.82 8.42
C ALA A 256 -5.45 9.90 9.18
N SER A 257 -4.46 9.06 8.82
CA SER A 257 -3.12 9.14 9.40
C SER A 257 -2.45 10.48 9.11
N LEU A 258 -2.53 10.97 7.87
CA LEU A 258 -2.00 12.30 7.52
C LEU A 258 -2.70 13.43 8.26
N LEU A 259 -4.03 13.36 8.38
CA LEU A 259 -4.81 14.36 9.13
C LEU A 259 -4.41 14.36 10.61
N PHE A 260 -4.14 13.20 11.19
CA PHE A 260 -3.66 13.07 12.56
C PHE A 260 -2.27 13.68 12.75
N ASP A 261 -1.36 13.47 11.80
CA ASP A 261 -0.03 14.07 11.79
C ASP A 261 -0.09 15.60 11.60
N LEU A 262 -1.13 16.10 10.95
CA LEU A 262 -1.42 17.53 10.78
C LEU A 262 -2.21 18.16 11.96
N ASP A 263 -2.34 17.46 13.09
CA ASP A 263 -3.13 17.88 14.27
C ASP A 263 -4.65 18.04 14.02
N LYS A 264 -5.19 17.46 12.95
CA LYS A 264 -6.60 17.50 12.56
C LYS A 264 -7.36 16.26 13.04
N SER A 265 -7.38 16.06 14.36
CA SER A 265 -7.90 14.83 14.99
C SER A 265 -9.37 14.54 14.66
N ASP A 266 -10.23 15.57 14.61
CA ASP A 266 -11.66 15.37 14.32
C ASP A 266 -11.89 14.98 12.85
N GLU A 267 -11.14 15.58 11.91
CA GLU A 267 -11.19 15.23 10.49
C GLU A 267 -10.69 13.79 10.29
N ALA A 268 -9.62 13.40 11.00
CA ALA A 268 -9.09 12.04 10.98
C ALA A 268 -10.13 11.01 11.48
N LEU A 269 -10.82 11.29 12.58
CA LEU A 269 -11.90 10.41 13.08
C LEU A 269 -13.03 10.27 12.07
N ALA A 270 -13.40 11.36 11.37
CA ALA A 270 -14.43 11.32 10.35
C ALA A 270 -14.05 10.43 9.15
N GLU A 271 -12.78 10.46 8.71
CA GLU A 271 -12.29 9.55 7.66
C GLU A 271 -12.28 8.08 8.14
N LEU A 272 -11.88 7.82 9.40
CA LEU A 272 -11.95 6.49 9.97
C LEU A 272 -13.39 5.97 10.09
N ASP A 273 -14.37 6.85 10.38
CA ASP A 273 -15.78 6.48 10.39
C ASP A 273 -16.30 6.11 9.00
N ARG A 274 -15.80 6.78 7.96
CA ARG A 274 -16.11 6.44 6.56
C ARG A 274 -15.46 5.12 6.16
N ALA A 275 -14.19 4.89 6.53
CA ALA A 275 -13.46 3.64 6.27
C ALA A 275 -14.17 2.43 6.91
N ALA A 276 -14.62 2.57 8.15
CA ALA A 276 -15.30 1.51 8.91
C ALA A 276 -16.65 1.05 8.31
N LYS A 277 -17.23 1.82 7.37
CA LYS A 277 -18.44 1.37 6.64
C LYS A 277 -18.16 0.23 5.68
N SER A 278 -16.96 0.19 5.12
CA SER A 278 -16.52 -0.85 4.19
C SER A 278 -15.67 -1.93 4.90
N GLU A 279 -14.80 -1.53 5.81
CA GLU A 279 -13.87 -2.41 6.52
C GLU A 279 -13.90 -2.12 8.04
N PRO A 280 -14.93 -2.63 8.76
CA PRO A 280 -15.11 -2.32 10.20
C PRO A 280 -14.07 -2.97 11.11
N GLU A 281 -13.36 -3.99 10.64
CA GLU A 281 -12.40 -4.80 11.41
C GLU A 281 -10.93 -4.54 10.97
N ASP A 282 -10.66 -3.44 10.27
CA ASP A 282 -9.28 -3.06 9.94
C ASP A 282 -8.51 -2.67 11.21
N LEU A 283 -7.56 -3.51 11.60
CA LEU A 283 -6.73 -3.31 12.80
C LEU A 283 -5.92 -2.02 12.74
N ARG A 284 -5.47 -1.60 11.55
CA ARG A 284 -4.72 -0.37 11.37
C ARG A 284 -5.60 0.86 11.66
N ALA A 285 -6.84 0.81 11.17
CA ALA A 285 -7.84 1.85 11.46
C ALA A 285 -8.19 1.92 12.95
N LEU A 286 -8.38 0.76 13.60
CA LEU A 286 -8.68 0.69 15.04
C LEU A 286 -7.49 1.20 15.89
N LYS A 287 -6.26 0.81 15.57
CA LYS A 287 -5.05 1.32 16.25
C LYS A 287 -4.93 2.85 16.10
N LEU A 288 -5.04 3.37 14.89
CA LEU A 288 -4.98 4.81 14.64
C LEU A 288 -6.09 5.57 15.40
N ARG A 289 -7.31 5.03 15.41
CA ARG A 289 -8.42 5.62 16.18
C ARG A 289 -8.12 5.67 17.68
N SER A 290 -7.51 4.63 18.22
CA SER A 290 -7.08 4.62 19.64
C SER A 290 -6.02 5.67 19.93
N ASP A 291 -5.04 5.86 19.01
CA ASP A 291 -4.00 6.88 19.15
C ASP A 291 -4.58 8.30 19.13
N ILE A 292 -5.58 8.53 18.27
CA ILE A 292 -6.31 9.81 18.23
C ILE A 292 -7.06 10.04 19.55
N PHE A 293 -7.81 9.05 20.05
CA PHE A 293 -8.51 9.16 21.32
C PHE A 293 -7.56 9.36 22.51
N TRP A 294 -6.40 8.72 22.47
CA TRP A 294 -5.33 8.92 23.46
C TRP A 294 -4.84 10.37 23.48
N LYS A 295 -4.51 10.93 22.30
CA LYS A 295 -4.10 12.33 22.15
C LYS A 295 -5.17 13.30 22.66
N LEU A 296 -6.43 12.98 22.42
CA LEU A 296 -7.59 13.76 22.90
C LEU A 296 -7.94 13.51 24.37
N LYS A 297 -7.19 12.63 25.07
CA LYS A 297 -7.46 12.19 26.47
C LYS A 297 -8.84 11.54 26.64
N ARG A 298 -9.42 11.01 25.57
CA ARG A 298 -10.69 10.28 25.53
C ARG A 298 -10.45 8.80 25.82
N TYR A 299 -9.90 8.49 26.99
CA TYR A 299 -9.42 7.14 27.32
C TYR A 299 -10.53 6.08 27.33
N GLY A 300 -11.75 6.44 27.70
CA GLY A 300 -12.89 5.52 27.63
C GLY A 300 -13.23 5.11 26.20
N ASP A 301 -13.13 6.03 25.23
CA ASP A 301 -13.32 5.73 23.81
C ASP A 301 -12.17 4.87 23.27
N ALA A 302 -10.93 5.13 23.72
CA ALA A 302 -9.77 4.30 23.39
C ALA A 302 -9.96 2.85 23.89
N VAL A 303 -10.44 2.64 25.12
CA VAL A 303 -10.79 1.32 25.65
C VAL A 303 -11.76 0.60 24.73
N ALA A 304 -12.88 1.26 24.36
CA ALA A 304 -13.90 0.63 23.52
C ALA A 304 -13.38 0.18 22.14
N VAL A 305 -12.48 0.94 21.56
CA VAL A 305 -11.86 0.62 20.25
C VAL A 305 -10.82 -0.49 20.40
N LEU A 306 -9.97 -0.41 21.44
CA LEU A 306 -8.92 -1.40 21.69
C LEU A 306 -9.50 -2.77 22.10
N GLN A 307 -10.66 -2.81 22.78
CA GLN A 307 -11.39 -4.07 23.02
C GLN A 307 -11.77 -4.77 21.71
N LYS A 308 -12.24 -4.02 20.70
CA LYS A 308 -12.52 -4.58 19.37
C LYS A 308 -11.24 -5.08 18.70
N ALA A 309 -10.17 -4.30 18.77
CA ALA A 309 -8.88 -4.72 18.22
C ALA A 309 -8.34 -5.98 18.90
N ALA A 310 -8.44 -6.10 20.22
CA ALA A 310 -8.03 -7.28 20.96
C ALA A 310 -8.88 -8.53 20.64
N ALA A 311 -10.18 -8.36 20.35
CA ALA A 311 -11.03 -9.46 19.89
C ALA A 311 -10.60 -10.02 18.52
N ILE A 312 -10.11 -9.15 17.62
CA ILE A 312 -9.61 -9.52 16.28
C ILE A 312 -8.21 -10.13 16.38
N ALA A 313 -7.33 -9.56 17.21
CA ALA A 313 -5.95 -9.98 17.36
C ALA A 313 -5.57 -10.24 18.84
N PRO A 314 -6.08 -11.34 19.43
CA PRO A 314 -5.93 -11.61 20.87
C PRO A 314 -4.48 -11.93 21.30
N LEU A 315 -3.59 -12.22 20.36
CA LEU A 315 -2.16 -12.50 20.61
C LEU A 315 -1.24 -11.31 20.27
N ASP A 316 -1.80 -10.13 20.01
CA ASP A 316 -1.03 -8.90 19.78
C ASP A 316 -0.68 -8.26 21.14
N ALA A 317 0.61 -8.34 21.50
CA ALA A 317 1.12 -7.77 22.75
C ALA A 317 0.98 -6.25 22.81
N ASP A 318 1.12 -5.54 21.68
CA ASP A 318 0.98 -4.07 21.61
C ASP A 318 -0.47 -3.65 21.88
N ILE A 319 -1.44 -4.32 21.27
CA ILE A 319 -2.87 -4.04 21.54
C ILE A 319 -3.19 -4.30 23.02
N SER A 320 -2.70 -5.40 23.58
CA SER A 320 -2.92 -5.73 25.01
C SER A 320 -2.29 -4.69 25.94
N ALA A 321 -1.07 -4.21 25.63
CA ALA A 321 -0.40 -3.13 26.38
C ALA A 321 -1.23 -1.84 26.36
N ARG A 322 -1.58 -1.35 25.15
CA ARG A 322 -2.36 -0.11 24.96
C ARG A 322 -3.72 -0.18 25.65
N LEU A 323 -4.38 -1.34 25.61
CA LEU A 323 -5.65 -1.53 26.29
C LEU A 323 -5.49 -1.47 27.80
N GLY A 324 -4.45 -2.10 28.34
CA GLY A 324 -4.11 -2.03 29.74
C GLY A 324 -3.77 -0.62 30.21
N GLU A 325 -2.98 0.12 29.44
CA GLU A 325 -2.69 1.53 29.71
C GLU A 325 -3.95 2.41 29.67
N ALA A 326 -4.85 2.19 28.69
CA ALA A 326 -6.11 2.92 28.61
C ALA A 326 -7.02 2.66 29.84
N TYR A 327 -7.08 1.41 30.32
CA TYR A 327 -7.76 1.08 31.56
C TYR A 327 -7.08 1.72 32.79
N LEU A 328 -5.76 1.80 32.82
CA LEU A 328 -5.05 2.48 33.89
C LEU A 328 -5.44 3.96 33.96
N GLN A 329 -5.54 4.66 32.81
CA GLN A 329 -5.99 6.05 32.75
C GLN A 329 -7.44 6.24 33.18
N THR A 330 -8.31 5.26 32.94
CA THR A 330 -9.70 5.26 33.43
C THR A 330 -9.84 4.79 34.88
N LYS A 331 -8.72 4.42 35.55
CA LYS A 331 -8.66 3.88 36.92
C LYS A 331 -9.38 2.54 37.12
N ASP A 332 -9.59 1.81 36.04
CA ASP A 332 -10.07 0.42 36.09
C ASP A 332 -8.87 -0.51 36.26
N TYR A 333 -8.36 -0.52 37.49
CA TYR A 333 -7.12 -1.23 37.81
C TYR A 333 -7.18 -2.73 37.59
N ALA A 334 -8.36 -3.33 37.77
CA ALA A 334 -8.54 -4.77 37.56
C ALA A 334 -8.34 -5.17 36.11
N ASN A 335 -8.99 -4.45 35.19
CA ASN A 335 -8.81 -4.67 33.76
C ASN A 335 -7.41 -4.23 33.28
N ALA A 336 -6.86 -3.14 33.83
CA ALA A 336 -5.49 -2.71 33.54
C ALA A 336 -4.48 -3.82 33.86
N THR A 337 -4.52 -4.37 35.08
CA THR A 337 -3.67 -5.49 35.50
C THR A 337 -3.82 -6.69 34.55
N HIS A 338 -5.06 -7.10 34.23
CA HIS A 338 -5.32 -8.24 33.37
C HIS A 338 -4.64 -8.07 31.99
N TRP A 339 -4.86 -6.93 31.33
CA TRP A 339 -4.36 -6.71 29.98
C TRP A 339 -2.85 -6.45 29.94
N LEU A 340 -2.28 -5.74 30.92
CA LEU A 340 -0.83 -5.56 31.03
C LEU A 340 -0.11 -6.88 31.34
N ALA A 341 -0.66 -7.72 32.20
CA ALA A 341 -0.13 -9.06 32.44
C ALA A 341 -0.20 -9.92 31.17
N THR A 342 -1.30 -9.85 30.42
CA THR A 342 -1.44 -10.53 29.11
C THR A 342 -0.36 -10.06 28.14
N SER A 343 -0.16 -8.75 28.00
CA SER A 343 0.90 -8.19 27.15
C SER A 343 2.28 -8.69 27.57
N TYR A 344 2.57 -8.69 28.87
CA TYR A 344 3.85 -9.16 29.39
C TYR A 344 4.07 -10.65 29.14
N HIS A 345 3.02 -11.49 29.21
CA HIS A 345 3.12 -12.90 28.84
C HIS A 345 3.42 -13.12 27.37
N LEU A 346 2.87 -12.28 26.50
CA LEU A 346 3.11 -12.33 25.04
C LEU A 346 4.49 -11.79 24.67
N ASN A 347 4.96 -10.75 25.37
CA ASN A 347 6.28 -10.14 25.17
C ASN A 347 6.93 -9.81 26.52
N SER A 348 7.64 -10.76 27.08
CA SER A 348 8.29 -10.62 28.38
C SER A 348 9.50 -9.69 28.39
N SER A 349 9.93 -9.12 27.25
CA SER A 349 11.04 -8.18 27.18
C SER A 349 10.63 -6.70 27.33
N ALA A 350 9.32 -6.41 27.37
CA ALA A 350 8.79 -5.05 27.42
C ALA A 350 8.87 -4.50 28.88
N ASN A 351 9.85 -3.68 29.16
CA ASN A 351 10.05 -3.07 30.49
C ASN A 351 9.01 -1.99 30.81
N ASP A 352 8.53 -1.29 29.81
CA ASP A 352 7.45 -0.31 29.92
C ASP A 352 6.14 -0.94 30.39
N VAL A 353 5.83 -2.15 29.91
CA VAL A 353 4.66 -2.91 30.34
C VAL A 353 4.77 -3.28 31.84
N LEU A 354 5.97 -3.65 32.33
CA LEU A 354 6.18 -3.91 33.75
C LEU A 354 5.99 -2.64 34.60
N LEU A 355 6.40 -1.49 34.09
CA LEU A 355 6.18 -0.22 34.78
C LEU A 355 4.68 0.03 35.01
N TYR A 356 3.88 -0.01 33.92
CA TYR A 356 2.44 0.21 33.98
C TYR A 356 1.72 -0.89 34.77
N LEU A 357 2.18 -2.15 34.70
CA LEU A 357 1.63 -3.23 35.52
C LEU A 357 1.86 -2.97 36.99
N GLY A 358 3.04 -2.52 37.41
CA GLY A 358 3.32 -2.11 38.76
C GLY A 358 2.43 -0.98 39.27
N GLU A 359 2.15 0.00 38.42
CA GLU A 359 1.22 1.10 38.70
C GLU A 359 -0.23 0.62 38.82
N ALA A 360 -0.67 -0.30 37.93
CA ALA A 360 -2.01 -0.88 37.96
C ALA A 360 -2.24 -1.71 39.24
N GLU A 361 -1.27 -2.56 39.63
CA GLU A 361 -1.31 -3.33 40.87
C GLU A 361 -1.33 -2.42 42.08
N TYR A 362 -0.54 -1.37 42.12
CA TYR A 362 -0.56 -0.38 43.20
C TYR A 362 -1.91 0.34 43.28
N GLY A 363 -2.46 0.80 42.16
CA GLY A 363 -3.77 1.45 42.08
C GLY A 363 -4.91 0.53 42.56
N GLY A 364 -4.83 -0.77 42.24
CA GLY A 364 -5.70 -1.84 42.69
C GLY A 364 -5.49 -2.26 44.17
N LYS A 365 -4.52 -1.64 44.84
CA LYS A 365 -4.11 -1.97 46.23
C LYS A 365 -3.52 -3.38 46.42
N ASN A 366 -3.06 -3.97 45.35
CA ASN A 366 -2.36 -5.26 45.33
C ASN A 366 -0.86 -5.05 45.64
N TYR A 367 -0.55 -4.50 46.79
CA TYR A 367 0.78 -4.00 47.14
C TYR A 367 1.90 -5.02 47.02
N ALA A 368 1.64 -6.28 47.35
CA ALA A 368 2.62 -7.36 47.27
C ALA A 368 2.94 -7.70 45.80
N GLN A 369 1.94 -7.74 44.94
CA GLN A 369 2.10 -7.96 43.50
C GLN A 369 2.83 -6.77 42.83
N ALA A 370 2.46 -5.54 43.19
CA ALA A 370 3.16 -4.35 42.73
C ALA A 370 4.66 -4.39 43.06
N LEU A 371 5.03 -4.81 44.28
CA LEU A 371 6.43 -4.97 44.66
C LEU A 371 7.13 -6.04 43.81
N ALA A 372 6.50 -7.19 43.60
CA ALA A 372 7.08 -8.28 42.82
C ALA A 372 7.38 -7.82 41.38
N VAL A 373 6.46 -7.06 40.77
CA VAL A 373 6.63 -6.50 39.43
C VAL A 373 7.76 -5.46 39.40
N LEU A 374 7.82 -4.54 40.37
CA LEU A 374 8.87 -3.56 40.48
C LEU A 374 10.25 -4.18 40.80
N ASP A 375 10.29 -5.29 41.53
CA ASP A 375 11.51 -6.06 41.76
C ASP A 375 12.02 -6.71 40.49
N GLU A 376 11.12 -7.23 39.65
CA GLU A 376 11.48 -7.76 38.34
C GLU A 376 12.03 -6.66 37.42
N LEU A 377 11.37 -5.52 37.35
CA LEU A 377 11.84 -4.38 36.57
C LEU A 377 13.22 -3.89 37.06
N SER A 378 13.42 -3.82 38.40
CA SER A 378 14.67 -3.37 39.00
C SER A 378 15.89 -4.25 38.72
N ARG A 379 15.67 -5.53 38.37
CA ARG A 379 16.74 -6.44 37.94
C ARG A 379 17.19 -6.17 36.50
N ARG A 380 16.36 -5.51 35.73
CA ARG A 380 16.59 -5.27 34.28
C ARG A 380 17.14 -3.87 34.03
N GLU A 381 16.64 -2.90 34.76
CA GLU A 381 17.01 -1.51 34.59
C GLU A 381 16.87 -0.69 35.88
N GLN A 382 17.42 0.52 35.87
CA GLN A 382 17.24 1.44 36.98
C GLN A 382 15.79 1.93 37.04
N LEU A 383 15.14 1.77 38.18
CA LEU A 383 13.77 2.26 38.38
C LEU A 383 13.70 3.79 38.22
N PRO A 384 12.71 4.30 37.47
CA PRO A 384 12.44 5.73 37.40
C PRO A 384 12.00 6.28 38.76
N PRO A 385 12.15 7.60 39.03
CA PRO A 385 11.83 8.17 40.35
C PRO A 385 10.42 7.84 40.83
N GLY A 386 9.38 7.92 39.96
CA GLY A 386 7.99 7.59 40.32
C GLY A 386 7.80 6.17 40.84
N SER A 387 8.53 5.20 40.30
CA SER A 387 8.48 3.80 40.74
C SER A 387 9.05 3.60 42.16
N TRP A 388 10.02 4.44 42.58
CA TRP A 388 10.49 4.43 43.97
C TRP A 388 9.42 4.92 44.94
N TYR A 389 8.59 5.90 44.55
CA TYR A 389 7.43 6.31 45.34
C TYR A 389 6.38 5.21 45.43
N VAL A 390 6.03 4.56 44.33
CA VAL A 390 5.10 3.42 44.31
C VAL A 390 5.63 2.30 45.21
N ARG A 391 6.91 1.93 45.08
CA ARG A 391 7.58 0.95 45.91
C ARG A 391 7.50 1.29 47.40
N ALA A 392 7.83 2.54 47.74
CA ALA A 392 7.79 3.03 49.11
C ALA A 392 6.39 2.94 49.69
N SER A 393 5.37 3.38 48.94
CA SER A 393 3.98 3.32 49.35
C SER A 393 3.47 1.90 49.52
N CYS A 394 3.88 0.96 48.68
CA CYS A 394 3.54 -0.47 48.82
C CYS A 394 4.15 -1.04 50.11
N LEU A 395 5.43 -0.79 50.34
CA LEU A 395 6.15 -1.25 51.54
C LEU A 395 5.52 -0.70 52.84
N ASP A 396 5.13 0.57 52.81
CA ASP A 396 4.49 1.27 53.89
C ASP A 396 3.12 0.65 54.20
N ASN A 397 2.28 0.41 53.22
CA ASN A 397 0.97 -0.25 53.41
C ASN A 397 1.10 -1.70 53.87
N LEU A 398 2.20 -2.38 53.56
CA LEU A 398 2.50 -3.72 54.06
C LEU A 398 3.17 -3.73 55.44
N GLY A 399 3.35 -2.57 56.07
CA GLY A 399 3.95 -2.43 57.38
C GLY A 399 5.46 -2.67 57.45
N GLN A 400 6.15 -2.65 56.28
CA GLN A 400 7.60 -2.86 56.17
C GLN A 400 8.34 -1.53 56.36
N ALA A 401 8.20 -0.90 57.50
CA ALA A 401 8.57 0.47 57.82
C ALA A 401 10.05 0.83 57.45
N ALA A 402 10.98 -0.07 57.73
CA ALA A 402 12.40 0.18 57.47
C ALA A 402 12.69 0.27 55.93
N GLN A 403 12.13 -0.64 55.16
CA GLN A 403 12.29 -0.68 53.73
C GLN A 403 11.53 0.47 53.05
N ALA A 404 10.34 0.82 53.57
CA ALA A 404 9.56 1.97 53.10
C ALA A 404 10.34 3.27 53.30
N LEU A 405 10.98 3.45 54.45
CA LEU A 405 11.82 4.63 54.73
C LEU A 405 12.96 4.78 53.71
N ASP A 406 13.66 3.69 53.45
CA ASP A 406 14.76 3.69 52.44
C ASP A 406 14.26 4.05 51.04
N ALA A 407 13.15 3.45 50.61
CA ALA A 407 12.55 3.69 49.31
C ALA A 407 12.03 5.14 49.17
N TYR A 408 11.40 5.74 50.19
CA TYR A 408 11.00 7.15 50.17
C TYR A 408 12.20 8.07 50.12
N GLN A 409 13.27 7.77 50.86
CA GLN A 409 14.51 8.55 50.80
C GLN A 409 15.15 8.48 49.42
N LYS A 410 15.12 7.31 48.78
CA LYS A 410 15.60 7.12 47.41
C LYS A 410 14.77 7.92 46.40
N PHE A 411 13.45 7.93 46.53
CA PHE A 411 12.56 8.77 45.73
C PHE A 411 12.94 10.26 45.86
N LEU A 412 13.05 10.78 47.12
CA LEU A 412 13.37 12.18 47.38
C LEU A 412 14.78 12.58 46.84
N GLN A 413 15.70 11.62 46.82
CA GLN A 413 17.04 11.84 46.24
C GLN A 413 17.02 11.97 44.72
N LEU A 414 16.15 11.20 44.04
CA LEU A 414 16.09 11.12 42.59
C LEU A 414 15.09 12.13 41.98
N ASN A 415 14.03 12.48 42.73
CA ASN A 415 13.00 13.41 42.25
C ASN A 415 13.49 14.86 42.36
N LYS A 416 13.40 15.56 41.22
CA LYS A 416 13.80 17.00 41.15
C LYS A 416 12.62 17.97 41.33
N ASP A 417 11.36 17.44 41.27
CA ASP A 417 10.18 18.27 41.46
C ASP A 417 9.73 18.27 42.92
N GLU A 418 10.23 19.23 43.67
CA GLU A 418 9.91 19.41 45.09
C GLU A 418 8.49 19.90 45.32
N ASN A 419 7.77 20.34 44.30
CA ASN A 419 6.40 20.83 44.40
C ASN A 419 5.34 19.73 44.10
N SER A 420 5.75 18.51 43.77
CA SER A 420 4.81 17.42 43.53
C SER A 420 4.17 16.89 44.82
N ASP A 421 2.91 16.46 44.73
CA ASP A 421 2.22 15.79 45.84
C ASP A 421 3.01 14.58 46.37
N MET A 422 3.66 13.84 45.48
CA MET A 422 4.50 12.69 45.88
C MET A 422 5.69 13.13 46.73
N TYR A 423 6.29 14.28 46.46
CA TYR A 423 7.37 14.82 47.28
C TYR A 423 6.92 15.20 48.69
N PHE A 424 5.77 15.91 48.81
CA PHE A 424 5.20 16.26 50.12
C PHE A 424 4.85 15.03 50.92
N VAL A 425 4.15 14.07 50.33
CA VAL A 425 3.79 12.80 50.97
C VAL A 425 5.04 12.06 51.45
N SER A 426 6.04 11.93 50.56
CA SER A 426 7.29 11.23 50.89
C SER A 426 8.04 11.89 52.03
N THR A 427 8.14 13.23 52.04
CA THR A 427 8.82 13.98 53.10
C THR A 427 8.10 13.78 54.45
N ALA A 428 6.76 13.81 54.45
CA ALA A 428 5.98 13.58 55.68
C ALA A 428 6.15 12.14 56.20
N ARG A 429 6.09 11.12 55.31
CA ARG A 429 6.25 9.71 55.68
C ARG A 429 7.65 9.41 56.21
N VAL A 430 8.70 9.95 55.63
CA VAL A 430 10.07 9.81 56.10
C VAL A 430 10.20 10.28 57.57
N ARG A 431 9.59 11.42 57.92
CA ARG A 431 9.59 11.93 59.31
C ARG A 431 8.84 10.99 60.28
N VAL A 432 7.68 10.46 59.87
CA VAL A 432 6.88 9.56 60.69
C VAL A 432 7.61 8.22 60.88
N LEU A 433 8.03 7.59 59.78
CA LEU A 433 8.70 6.29 59.84
C LEU A 433 10.00 6.34 60.61
N THR A 434 10.75 7.42 60.52
CA THR A 434 11.98 7.60 61.32
C THR A 434 11.70 7.60 62.83
N ARG A 435 10.63 8.29 63.29
CA ARG A 435 10.21 8.30 64.69
C ARG A 435 9.70 6.92 65.14
N GLU A 436 8.91 6.26 64.33
CA GLU A 436 8.37 4.91 64.65
C GLU A 436 9.52 3.90 64.84
N LEU A 437 10.52 3.89 63.96
CA LEU A 437 11.65 3.00 64.06
C LEU A 437 12.58 3.32 65.22
N GLN A 438 12.72 4.61 65.62
CA GLN A 438 13.46 5.02 66.80
C GLN A 438 12.75 4.56 68.10
N ASN A 439 11.41 4.68 68.15
CA ASN A 439 10.61 4.25 69.30
C ASN A 439 10.60 2.73 69.46
N LYS A 440 10.65 1.93 68.40
CA LYS A 440 10.75 0.45 68.46
C LYS A 440 12.11 -0.05 68.92
N LYS A 441 13.15 0.78 68.90
CA LYS A 441 14.50 0.45 69.35
C LYS A 441 14.74 0.80 70.81
N ARG A 442 13.85 1.57 71.44
CA ARG A 442 13.82 1.87 72.87
C ARG A 442 12.91 0.89 73.59
#